data_572cbfa84cb8d669b4842327f33cf871
#
_entry.id   572cbfa84cb8d669b4842327f33cf871
#
_cell.length_a   1.000
_cell.length_b   1.000
_cell.length_c   1.000
_cell.angle_alpha   90.00
_cell.angle_beta   90.00
_cell.angle_gamma   90.00
#
_symmetry.space_group_name_H-M   'P 1'
#
loop_
_entity.id
_entity.type
_entity.pdbx_description
1 polymer ?
#
loop_
_entity_poly.entity_id
_entity_poly.type
_entity_poly.pdbx_seq_one_letter_code
_entity_poly.pdbx_strand_id
1 'polypeptide(L)'
;MRLAILDYGLFEVYANGRRIGIPGYYIESGDRRILVDTGFHRDYLADPLGVCLSDGLGAFGRLIEYTDMQNPTAQLGLLGVSPSDITDLVLTHGHVDHVGRIDEFPQATLYVSAVERARPTPIYWNGQSRIAWPANQTVTVDAPTDIVPGICLVPTPGHTMGHLSLVLTLPAFGTVILAADAISRPDELADDRYADAEDPNAARQSAHMLRQRAIQDAAWLVYGHCPQQWQCMRRAPYWYD
;
A
#
# COMPACT_ATOMS: atom_id res chain seq x y z
N MET A 1 -11.69 14.18 -9.31
CA MET A 1 -10.82 13.20 -8.60
C MET A 1 -10.74 11.95 -9.46
N ARG A 2 -9.57 11.34 -9.59
CA ARG A 2 -9.37 10.08 -10.31
C ARG A 2 -8.27 9.25 -9.65
N LEU A 3 -8.37 7.92 -9.77
CA LEU A 3 -7.48 6.93 -9.19
C LEU A 3 -6.82 6.10 -10.29
N ALA A 4 -5.52 5.87 -10.21
CA ALA A 4 -4.81 4.86 -10.98
C ALA A 4 -4.19 3.82 -10.04
N ILE A 5 -4.24 2.55 -10.43
CA ILE A 5 -3.57 1.45 -9.74
C ILE A 5 -2.21 1.24 -10.41
N LEU A 6 -1.16 1.26 -9.62
CA LEU A 6 0.21 1.10 -10.06
C LEU A 6 0.67 -0.34 -9.87
N ASP A 7 1.55 -0.81 -10.75
CA ASP A 7 2.10 -2.17 -10.73
C ASP A 7 3.54 -2.13 -10.18
N TYR A 8 3.72 -2.66 -8.96
CA TYR A 8 5.03 -2.77 -8.33
C TYR A 8 5.58 -4.21 -8.33
N GLY A 9 4.99 -5.07 -9.19
CA GLY A 9 5.49 -6.41 -9.46
C GLY A 9 4.65 -7.54 -8.88
N LEU A 10 5.20 -8.75 -9.01
CA LEU A 10 4.59 -9.98 -8.53
C LEU A 10 5.51 -10.69 -7.53
N PHE A 11 4.91 -11.19 -6.48
CA PHE A 11 5.58 -11.98 -5.45
C PHE A 11 4.93 -13.36 -5.34
N GLU A 12 5.73 -14.43 -5.18
CA GLU A 12 5.27 -15.79 -4.97
C GLU A 12 5.47 -16.20 -3.52
N VAL A 13 4.38 -16.58 -2.84
CA VAL A 13 4.37 -17.08 -1.46
C VAL A 13 4.63 -18.58 -1.47
N TYR A 14 5.70 -19.04 -0.82
CA TYR A 14 6.14 -20.44 -0.86
C TYR A 14 5.16 -21.42 -0.21
N ALA A 15 4.48 -21.03 0.87
CA ALA A 15 3.58 -21.90 1.62
C ALA A 15 2.46 -22.50 0.77
N ASN A 16 2.04 -21.86 -0.32
CA ASN A 16 0.92 -22.31 -1.15
C ASN A 16 1.07 -21.97 -2.64
N GLY A 17 2.23 -21.49 -3.08
CA GLY A 17 2.48 -21.09 -4.47
C GLY A 17 1.65 -19.90 -4.97
N ARG A 18 1.00 -19.15 -4.07
CA ARG A 18 0.16 -18.02 -4.41
C ARG A 18 1.00 -16.88 -4.98
N ARG A 19 0.59 -16.38 -6.16
CA ARG A 19 1.21 -15.22 -6.81
C ARG A 19 0.38 -14.01 -6.50
N ILE A 20 0.96 -13.06 -5.81
CA ILE A 20 0.33 -11.83 -5.36
C ILE A 20 0.90 -10.63 -6.10
N GLY A 21 0.02 -9.73 -6.55
CA GLY A 21 0.42 -8.44 -7.06
C GLY A 21 0.77 -7.49 -5.93
N ILE A 22 1.69 -6.59 -6.20
CA ILE A 22 2.08 -5.53 -5.28
C ILE A 22 1.52 -4.22 -5.82
N PRO A 23 0.35 -3.76 -5.34
CA PRO A 23 -0.25 -2.53 -5.79
C PRO A 23 0.36 -1.31 -5.11
N GLY A 24 0.51 -0.24 -5.88
CA GLY A 24 0.53 1.12 -5.38
C GLY A 24 -0.65 1.88 -5.95
N TYR A 25 -0.89 3.09 -5.47
CA TYR A 25 -2.00 3.88 -5.98
C TYR A 25 -1.57 5.32 -6.20
N TYR A 26 -2.12 5.90 -7.27
CA TYR A 26 -1.93 7.32 -7.54
C TYR A 26 -3.29 7.99 -7.68
N ILE A 27 -3.48 9.09 -6.96
CA ILE A 27 -4.76 9.80 -6.88
C ILE A 27 -4.53 11.27 -7.25
N GLU A 28 -5.34 11.77 -8.17
CA GLU A 28 -5.43 13.21 -8.47
C GLU A 28 -6.73 13.81 -7.95
N SER A 29 -6.62 14.91 -7.23
CA SER A 29 -7.76 15.68 -6.76
C SER A 29 -7.43 17.18 -6.72
N GLY A 30 -7.93 17.94 -7.68
CA GLY A 30 -7.57 19.34 -7.85
C GLY A 30 -6.08 19.50 -8.14
N ASP A 31 -5.39 20.24 -7.29
CA ASP A 31 -3.94 20.45 -7.32
C ASP A 31 -3.13 19.38 -6.55
N ARG A 32 -3.83 18.46 -5.86
CA ARG A 32 -3.18 17.40 -5.09
C ARG A 32 -2.86 16.19 -5.98
N ARG A 33 -1.64 15.71 -5.82
CA ARG A 33 -1.09 14.52 -6.47
C ARG A 33 -0.56 13.59 -5.39
N ILE A 34 -1.35 12.57 -5.08
CA ILE A 34 -1.17 11.72 -3.91
C ILE A 34 -0.67 10.36 -4.38
N LEU A 35 0.51 9.97 -3.93
CA LEU A 35 1.04 8.63 -4.10
C LEU A 35 0.80 7.81 -2.83
N VAL A 36 0.30 6.59 -2.97
CA VAL A 36 0.08 5.66 -1.85
C VAL A 36 1.01 4.47 -2.03
N ASP A 37 1.90 4.28 -1.07
CA ASP A 37 2.97 3.29 -1.02
C ASP A 37 3.99 3.40 -2.17
N THR A 38 5.14 2.75 -2.01
CA THR A 38 6.29 2.93 -2.91
C THR A 38 6.96 1.63 -3.37
N GLY A 39 6.34 0.47 -3.11
CA GLY A 39 6.86 -0.81 -3.58
C GLY A 39 8.15 -1.25 -2.90
N PHE A 40 8.86 -2.17 -3.53
CA PHE A 40 10.13 -2.72 -3.07
C PHE A 40 11.32 -1.78 -3.31
N HIS A 41 12.38 -1.97 -2.54
CA HIS A 41 13.64 -1.23 -2.70
C HIS A 41 14.32 -1.54 -4.03
N ARG A 42 15.06 -0.55 -4.54
CA ARG A 42 15.77 -0.64 -5.85
C ARG A 42 16.80 -1.77 -5.94
N ASP A 43 17.36 -2.20 -4.83
CA ASP A 43 18.36 -3.28 -4.81
C ASP A 43 17.79 -4.61 -5.29
N TYR A 44 16.46 -4.81 -5.17
CA TYR A 44 15.80 -5.99 -5.72
C TYR A 44 15.90 -6.11 -7.24
N LEU A 45 16.19 -5.03 -7.97
CA LEU A 45 16.43 -5.08 -9.42
C LEU A 45 17.74 -5.81 -9.76
N ALA A 46 18.78 -5.62 -8.95
CA ALA A 46 20.10 -6.18 -9.21
C ALA A 46 20.22 -7.62 -8.70
N ASP A 47 19.67 -7.90 -7.51
CA ASP A 47 19.77 -9.21 -6.85
C ASP A 47 18.49 -9.51 -6.05
N PRO A 48 17.40 -9.89 -6.71
CA PRO A 48 16.12 -10.14 -6.03
C PRO A 48 16.20 -11.26 -4.99
N LEU A 49 17.01 -12.30 -5.23
CA LEU A 49 17.12 -13.43 -4.30
C LEU A 49 17.96 -13.08 -3.09
N GLY A 50 19.15 -12.49 -3.29
CA GLY A 50 20.04 -12.11 -2.18
C GLY A 50 19.42 -11.03 -1.30
N VAL A 51 18.70 -10.08 -1.91
CA VAL A 51 17.98 -9.05 -1.15
C VAL A 51 16.79 -9.63 -0.40
N CYS A 52 15.99 -10.54 -0.98
CA CYS A 52 14.95 -11.28 -0.24
C CYS A 52 15.51 -12.01 0.98
N LEU A 53 16.67 -12.66 0.85
CA LEU A 53 17.31 -13.34 1.96
C LEU A 53 17.78 -12.37 3.04
N SER A 54 18.45 -11.27 2.65
CA SER A 54 18.94 -10.26 3.59
C SER A 54 17.81 -9.53 4.33
N ASP A 55 16.67 -9.36 3.69
CA ASP A 55 15.49 -8.71 4.27
C ASP A 55 14.61 -9.69 5.07
N GLY A 56 15.02 -10.97 5.15
CA GLY A 56 14.29 -11.99 5.89
C GLY A 56 13.08 -12.59 5.18
N LEU A 57 12.81 -12.20 3.94
CA LEU A 57 11.69 -12.72 3.13
C LEU A 57 11.92 -14.13 2.57
N GLY A 58 13.17 -14.61 2.57
CA GLY A 58 13.56 -15.83 1.87
C GLY A 58 12.84 -17.11 2.32
N ALA A 59 12.30 -17.14 3.54
CA ALA A 59 11.42 -18.23 4.01
C ALA A 59 9.95 -18.03 3.64
N PHE A 60 9.54 -16.80 3.37
CA PHE A 60 8.13 -16.46 3.05
C PHE A 60 7.83 -16.58 1.55
N GLY A 61 8.76 -16.12 0.70
CA GLY A 61 8.54 -16.15 -0.74
C GLY A 61 9.65 -15.50 -1.54
N ARG A 62 9.35 -15.14 -2.79
CA ARG A 62 10.28 -14.48 -3.71
C ARG A 62 9.57 -13.54 -4.67
N LEU A 63 10.26 -12.49 -5.09
CA LEU A 63 9.85 -11.70 -6.25
C LEU A 63 10.00 -12.54 -7.53
N ILE A 64 8.93 -12.62 -8.33
CA ILE A 64 8.91 -13.35 -9.60
C ILE A 64 8.80 -12.42 -10.81
N GLU A 65 8.36 -11.17 -10.59
CA GLU A 65 8.36 -10.12 -11.59
C GLU A 65 8.67 -8.78 -10.90
N TYR A 66 9.87 -8.26 -11.16
CA TYR A 66 10.30 -6.96 -10.69
C TYR A 66 11.39 -6.44 -11.64
N THR A 67 11.02 -5.48 -12.47
CA THR A 67 11.89 -4.87 -13.48
C THR A 67 11.91 -3.36 -13.30
N ASP A 68 12.65 -2.66 -14.16
CA ASP A 68 12.65 -1.19 -14.18
C ASP A 68 11.27 -0.57 -14.42
N MET A 69 10.27 -1.36 -14.81
CA MET A 69 8.89 -0.91 -14.98
C MET A 69 8.06 -1.00 -13.69
N GLN A 70 8.41 -1.89 -12.75
CA GLN A 70 7.68 -2.10 -11.50
C GLN A 70 8.22 -1.22 -10.36
N ASN A 71 8.19 0.10 -10.56
CA ASN A 71 8.57 1.06 -9.54
C ASN A 71 7.73 2.34 -9.65
N PRO A 72 7.63 3.16 -8.59
CA PRO A 72 6.77 4.34 -8.60
C PRO A 72 7.07 5.31 -9.73
N THR A 73 8.35 5.61 -9.98
CA THR A 73 8.78 6.55 -11.02
C THR A 73 8.35 6.11 -12.42
N ALA A 74 8.57 4.83 -12.76
CA ALA A 74 8.18 4.29 -14.07
C ALA A 74 6.66 4.24 -14.23
N GLN A 75 5.94 3.81 -13.19
CA GLN A 75 4.48 3.72 -13.20
C GLN A 75 3.81 5.09 -13.29
N LEU A 76 4.32 6.11 -12.58
CA LEU A 76 3.88 7.50 -12.72
C LEU A 76 4.15 8.02 -14.14
N GLY A 77 5.28 7.65 -14.74
CA GLY A 77 5.63 7.99 -16.12
C GLY A 77 4.61 7.49 -17.15
N LEU A 78 3.96 6.33 -16.93
CA LEU A 78 2.86 5.85 -17.79
C LEU A 78 1.65 6.78 -17.77
N LEU A 79 1.49 7.56 -16.70
CA LEU A 79 0.42 8.54 -16.51
C LEU A 79 0.83 9.97 -16.92
N GLY A 80 2.10 10.15 -17.38
CA GLY A 80 2.66 11.47 -17.70
C GLY A 80 2.98 12.31 -16.47
N VAL A 81 3.21 11.68 -15.31
CA VAL A 81 3.48 12.33 -14.02
C VAL A 81 4.95 12.15 -13.65
N SER A 82 5.61 13.22 -13.22
CA SER A 82 6.96 13.18 -12.68
C SER A 82 6.94 12.92 -11.17
N PRO A 83 7.96 12.25 -10.59
CA PRO A 83 8.09 12.15 -9.13
C PRO A 83 8.06 13.51 -8.42
N SER A 84 8.59 14.55 -9.04
CA SER A 84 8.59 15.93 -8.51
C SER A 84 7.19 16.56 -8.43
N ASP A 85 6.21 16.01 -9.16
CA ASP A 85 4.84 16.51 -9.14
C ASP A 85 4.05 16.00 -7.92
N ILE A 86 4.56 14.96 -7.23
CA ILE A 86 3.89 14.37 -6.07
C ILE A 86 3.89 15.38 -4.92
N THR A 87 2.69 15.77 -4.50
CA THR A 87 2.48 16.69 -3.38
C THR A 87 2.37 15.99 -2.05
N ASP A 88 1.86 14.75 -2.06
CA ASP A 88 1.57 13.95 -0.88
C ASP A 88 1.99 12.50 -1.08
N LEU A 89 2.64 11.94 -0.08
CA LEU A 89 2.98 10.53 0.01
C LEU A 89 2.26 9.94 1.20
N VAL A 90 1.41 8.96 0.97
CA VAL A 90 0.74 8.19 2.02
C VAL A 90 1.44 6.85 2.16
N LEU A 91 1.85 6.50 3.37
CA LEU A 91 2.29 5.15 3.68
C LEU A 91 1.21 4.43 4.48
N THR A 92 0.73 3.33 3.93
CA THR A 92 -0.27 2.50 4.61
C THR A 92 0.34 1.85 5.84
N HIS A 93 1.57 1.36 5.74
CA HIS A 93 2.37 0.80 6.83
C HIS A 93 3.84 0.64 6.43
N GLY A 94 4.66 0.13 7.34
CA GLY A 94 6.12 0.11 7.19
C GLY A 94 6.72 -1.16 6.60
N HIS A 95 5.97 -2.09 5.97
CA HIS A 95 6.55 -3.30 5.39
C HIS A 95 7.33 -3.04 4.09
N VAL A 96 8.16 -4.02 3.75
CA VAL A 96 9.21 -3.96 2.71
C VAL A 96 8.69 -3.62 1.32
N ASP A 97 7.49 -4.03 0.98
CA ASP A 97 6.82 -3.83 -0.30
C ASP A 97 5.95 -2.56 -0.37
N HIS A 98 5.96 -1.76 0.70
CA HIS A 98 5.24 -0.48 0.78
C HIS A 98 6.19 0.72 0.88
N VAL A 99 7.38 0.56 1.48
CA VAL A 99 8.27 1.69 1.81
C VAL A 99 9.56 1.75 1.00
N GLY A 100 9.76 0.85 0.05
CA GLY A 100 11.08 0.61 -0.55
C GLY A 100 11.70 1.81 -1.27
N ARG A 101 10.90 2.81 -1.68
CA ARG A 101 11.36 3.99 -2.42
C ARG A 101 10.83 5.30 -1.87
N ILE A 102 10.59 5.38 -0.56
CA ILE A 102 10.08 6.59 0.10
C ILE A 102 11.03 7.79 -0.04
N ASP A 103 12.32 7.55 -0.23
CA ASP A 103 13.35 8.55 -0.44
C ASP A 103 13.31 9.24 -1.82
N GLU A 104 12.54 8.70 -2.77
CA GLU A 104 12.39 9.27 -4.12
C GLU A 104 11.42 10.47 -4.17
N PHE A 105 10.71 10.77 -3.09
CA PHE A 105 9.69 11.82 -3.01
C PHE A 105 9.96 12.84 -1.88
N PRO A 106 11.16 13.46 -1.83
CA PRO A 106 11.56 14.28 -0.69
C PRO A 106 10.75 15.57 -0.52
N GLN A 107 10.08 16.05 -1.58
CA GLN A 107 9.25 17.25 -1.56
C GLN A 107 7.83 17.00 -1.07
N ALA A 108 7.36 15.74 -1.10
CA ALA A 108 5.99 15.40 -0.74
C ALA A 108 5.74 15.51 0.76
N THR A 109 4.55 15.92 1.17
CA THR A 109 4.12 15.78 2.56
C THR A 109 3.85 14.31 2.85
N LEU A 110 4.54 13.76 3.85
CA LEU A 110 4.38 12.36 4.25
C LEU A 110 3.20 12.21 5.23
N TYR A 111 2.23 11.39 4.87
CA TYR A 111 1.14 10.94 5.75
C TYR A 111 1.45 9.50 6.20
N VAL A 112 1.51 9.30 7.49
CA VAL A 112 1.80 7.99 8.11
C VAL A 112 1.18 7.98 9.51
N SER A 113 0.82 6.82 10.04
CA SER A 113 0.33 6.77 11.43
C SER A 113 1.42 7.19 12.43
N ALA A 114 1.01 7.76 13.56
CA ALA A 114 1.94 8.10 14.64
C ALA A 114 2.67 6.85 15.16
N VAL A 115 1.99 5.70 15.20
CA VAL A 115 2.55 4.43 15.66
C VAL A 115 3.68 3.96 14.75
N GLU A 116 3.49 3.97 13.41
CA GLU A 116 4.57 3.63 12.47
C GLU A 116 5.71 4.63 12.56
N ARG A 117 5.40 5.94 12.58
CA ARG A 117 6.40 7.00 12.59
C ARG A 117 7.24 7.04 13.86
N ALA A 118 6.71 6.58 14.98
CA ALA A 118 7.43 6.50 16.26
C ALA A 118 8.55 5.43 16.26
N ARG A 119 8.52 4.48 15.33
CA ARG A 119 9.60 3.49 15.18
C ARG A 119 10.88 4.19 14.69
N PRO A 120 12.07 3.73 15.10
CA PRO A 120 13.36 4.32 14.64
C PRO A 120 13.53 4.27 13.12
N THR A 121 13.02 3.22 12.49
CA THR A 121 12.96 3.00 11.03
C THR A 121 11.61 2.37 10.70
N PRO A 122 11.16 2.37 9.44
CA PRO A 122 10.04 1.51 9.04
C PRO A 122 10.25 0.08 9.51
N ILE A 123 9.17 -0.61 9.89
CA ILE A 123 9.27 -1.98 10.43
C ILE A 123 9.92 -2.96 9.42
N TYR A 124 9.70 -2.70 8.14
CA TYR A 124 10.25 -3.41 6.99
C TYR A 124 9.83 -4.88 6.97
N TRP A 125 10.69 -5.79 7.46
CA TRP A 125 10.37 -7.19 7.68
C TRP A 125 11.21 -7.68 8.85
N ASN A 126 10.59 -8.34 9.80
CA ASN A 126 11.26 -8.81 11.03
C ASN A 126 12.02 -7.72 11.80
N GLY A 127 11.61 -6.46 11.69
CA GLY A 127 12.21 -5.33 12.40
C GLY A 127 13.60 -4.89 11.89
N GLN A 128 14.08 -5.45 10.78
CA GLN A 128 15.32 -5.04 10.14
C GLN A 128 15.03 -4.22 8.89
N SER A 129 15.21 -2.91 8.97
CA SER A 129 14.98 -2.02 7.83
C SER A 129 16.30 -1.53 7.25
N ARG A 130 16.41 -1.61 5.92
CA ARG A 130 17.45 -0.90 5.16
C ARG A 130 17.04 0.54 4.83
N ILE A 131 15.79 0.91 5.13
CA ILE A 131 15.19 2.20 4.83
C ILE A 131 15.16 3.05 6.10
N ALA A 132 15.61 4.29 6.00
CA ALA A 132 15.42 5.31 7.04
C ALA A 132 14.16 6.13 6.76
N TRP A 133 13.55 6.68 7.81
CA TRP A 133 12.50 7.66 7.62
C TRP A 133 13.04 8.89 6.87
N PRO A 134 12.37 9.35 5.82
CA PRO A 134 12.82 10.54 5.10
C PRO A 134 12.58 11.80 5.93
N ALA A 135 13.27 12.89 5.55
CA ALA A 135 13.17 14.18 6.22
C ALA A 135 11.99 15.03 5.72
N ASN A 136 10.96 14.41 5.16
CA ASN A 136 9.76 15.09 4.66
C ASN A 136 9.01 15.80 5.78
N GLN A 137 8.26 16.85 5.42
CA GLN A 137 7.20 17.33 6.29
C GLN A 137 6.25 16.16 6.55
N THR A 138 5.98 15.85 7.81
CA THR A 138 5.19 14.67 8.19
C THR A 138 3.90 15.10 8.89
N VAL A 139 2.79 14.52 8.45
CA VAL A 139 1.49 14.57 9.12
C VAL A 139 1.22 13.19 9.70
N THR A 140 1.10 13.11 11.02
CA THR A 140 0.77 11.86 11.71
C THR A 140 -0.74 11.66 11.77
N VAL A 141 -1.18 10.43 11.48
CA VAL A 141 -2.60 10.05 11.40
C VAL A 141 -2.94 9.12 12.56
N ASP A 142 -3.74 9.60 13.51
CA ASP A 142 -4.18 8.84 14.70
C ASP A 142 -5.70 8.58 14.72
N ALA A 143 -6.44 9.26 13.87
CA ALA A 143 -7.88 9.16 13.71
C ALA A 143 -8.24 9.30 12.22
N PRO A 144 -9.47 8.98 11.79
CA PRO A 144 -9.90 9.26 10.43
C PRO A 144 -9.61 10.71 10.04
N THR A 145 -8.81 10.89 8.98
CA THR A 145 -8.24 12.19 8.57
C THR A 145 -8.42 12.40 7.08
N ASP A 146 -9.07 13.48 6.71
CA ASP A 146 -9.21 13.85 5.30
C ASP A 146 -7.95 14.57 4.80
N ILE A 147 -7.35 14.10 3.70
CA ILE A 147 -6.31 14.84 2.98
C ILE A 147 -6.95 16.01 2.24
N VAL A 148 -8.03 15.71 1.51
CA VAL A 148 -8.95 16.65 0.86
C VAL A 148 -10.35 16.05 0.90
N PRO A 149 -11.43 16.83 0.67
CA PRO A 149 -12.78 16.28 0.61
C PRO A 149 -12.87 15.09 -0.34
N GLY A 150 -13.35 13.96 0.17
CA GLY A 150 -13.50 12.71 -0.56
C GLY A 150 -12.27 11.79 -0.58
N ILE A 151 -11.19 12.12 0.17
CA ILE A 151 -10.03 11.24 0.39
C ILE A 151 -9.76 11.18 1.89
N CYS A 152 -10.17 10.10 2.53
CA CYS A 152 -10.03 9.89 3.97
C CYS A 152 -9.05 8.76 4.28
N LEU A 153 -8.05 9.04 5.11
CA LEU A 153 -7.18 8.04 5.73
C LEU A 153 -7.87 7.48 6.96
N VAL A 154 -7.95 6.17 7.08
CA VAL A 154 -8.63 5.48 8.16
C VAL A 154 -7.65 4.56 8.88
N PRO A 155 -7.39 4.76 10.19
CA PRO A 155 -6.61 3.80 10.98
C PRO A 155 -7.28 2.42 10.98
N THR A 156 -6.50 1.42 10.60
CA THR A 156 -6.92 0.02 10.52
C THR A 156 -5.85 -0.87 11.16
N PRO A 157 -5.62 -0.71 12.49
CA PRO A 157 -4.57 -1.43 13.19
C PRO A 157 -4.76 -2.93 13.14
N GLY A 158 -3.65 -3.66 13.22
CA GLY A 158 -3.64 -5.10 13.38
C GLY A 158 -2.62 -5.79 12.52
N HIS A 159 -2.65 -5.66 11.18
CA HIS A 159 -1.59 -6.16 10.30
C HIS A 159 -0.24 -5.61 10.76
N THR A 160 -0.12 -4.30 10.85
CA THR A 160 0.75 -3.61 11.80
C THR A 160 -0.10 -2.73 12.70
N MET A 161 0.39 -2.36 13.89
CA MET A 161 -0.38 -1.52 14.81
C MET A 161 -0.61 -0.10 14.29
N GLY A 162 0.19 0.33 13.33
CA GLY A 162 0.05 1.64 12.69
C GLY A 162 -0.56 1.62 11.29
N HIS A 163 -1.17 0.52 10.87
CA HIS A 163 -1.71 0.38 9.52
C HIS A 163 -2.82 1.39 9.22
N LEU A 164 -2.82 1.91 7.98
CA LEU A 164 -3.84 2.82 7.43
C LEU A 164 -4.48 2.22 6.17
N SER A 165 -5.78 2.39 6.03
CA SER A 165 -6.52 2.18 4.79
C SER A 165 -7.03 3.52 4.26
N LEU A 166 -7.48 3.58 3.00
CA LEU A 166 -8.04 4.79 2.41
C LEU A 166 -9.48 4.57 1.95
N VAL A 167 -10.31 5.59 2.14
CA VAL A 167 -11.67 5.67 1.58
C VAL A 167 -11.72 6.83 0.60
N LEU A 168 -12.08 6.55 -0.65
CA LEU A 168 -12.13 7.50 -1.75
C LEU A 168 -13.57 7.63 -2.25
N THR A 169 -14.00 8.83 -2.63
CA THR A 169 -15.26 9.06 -3.32
C THR A 169 -14.99 9.59 -4.71
N LEU A 170 -14.97 8.71 -5.70
CA LEU A 170 -14.75 9.05 -7.11
C LEU A 170 -16.04 9.55 -7.74
N PRO A 171 -16.01 10.62 -8.56
CA PRO A 171 -17.23 11.26 -9.05
C PRO A 171 -18.14 10.38 -9.91
N ALA A 172 -17.57 9.56 -10.78
CA ALA A 172 -18.33 8.69 -11.67
C ALA A 172 -18.33 7.22 -11.22
N PHE A 173 -17.26 6.76 -10.59
CA PHE A 173 -17.08 5.36 -10.17
C PHE A 173 -17.79 5.04 -8.85
N GLY A 174 -17.91 6.01 -7.94
CA GLY A 174 -18.45 5.83 -6.59
C GLY A 174 -17.38 5.65 -5.51
N THR A 175 -17.74 5.01 -4.40
CA THR A 175 -16.85 4.82 -3.27
C THR A 175 -15.86 3.67 -3.52
N VAL A 176 -14.58 3.92 -3.24
CA VAL A 176 -13.51 2.91 -3.28
C VAL A 176 -12.85 2.84 -1.91
N ILE A 177 -12.66 1.64 -1.39
CA ILE A 177 -11.90 1.40 -0.17
C ILE A 177 -10.62 0.65 -0.56
N LEU A 178 -9.48 1.31 -0.39
CA LEU A 178 -8.17 0.69 -0.51
C LEU A 178 -7.82 0.09 0.85
N ALA A 179 -8.05 -1.21 1.00
CA ALA A 179 -7.83 -1.89 2.28
C ALA A 179 -6.35 -2.04 2.62
N ALA A 180 -5.49 -2.04 1.63
CA ALA A 180 -4.09 -2.46 1.75
C ALA A 180 -4.02 -3.79 2.53
N ASP A 181 -3.12 -3.95 3.47
CA ASP A 181 -2.91 -5.21 4.17
C ASP A 181 -3.82 -5.43 5.39
N ALA A 182 -4.73 -4.48 5.67
CA ALA A 182 -5.81 -4.74 6.63
C ALA A 182 -6.72 -5.89 6.16
N ILE A 183 -6.83 -6.08 4.82
CA ILE A 183 -7.48 -7.24 4.21
C ILE A 183 -6.69 -7.59 2.94
N SER A 184 -5.80 -8.58 3.04
CA SER A 184 -5.01 -8.98 1.87
C SER A 184 -5.84 -9.69 0.81
N ARG A 185 -6.90 -10.43 1.19
CA ARG A 185 -7.76 -11.19 0.27
C ARG A 185 -9.11 -11.56 0.88
N PRO A 186 -10.12 -11.91 0.07
CA PRO A 186 -11.46 -12.31 0.55
C PRO A 186 -11.46 -13.50 1.53
N ASP A 187 -10.52 -14.43 1.38
CA ASP A 187 -10.43 -15.63 2.22
C ASP A 187 -10.20 -15.29 3.69
N GLU A 188 -9.49 -14.20 3.99
CA GLU A 188 -9.27 -13.75 5.36
C GLU A 188 -10.59 -13.36 6.06
N LEU A 189 -11.51 -12.75 5.30
CA LEU A 189 -12.85 -12.43 5.79
C LEU A 189 -13.74 -13.68 5.92
N ALA A 190 -13.56 -14.67 5.04
CA ALA A 190 -14.35 -15.90 5.05
C ALA A 190 -13.91 -16.86 6.17
N ASP A 191 -12.60 -17.01 6.35
CA ASP A 191 -11.98 -17.89 7.36
C ASP A 191 -11.80 -17.22 8.71
N ASP A 192 -11.96 -15.90 8.78
CA ASP A 192 -11.73 -15.06 9.96
C ASP A 192 -10.33 -15.27 10.58
N ARG A 193 -9.31 -15.40 9.72
CA ARG A 193 -7.93 -15.73 10.09
C ARG A 193 -6.96 -14.59 9.81
N TYR A 194 -6.31 -14.11 10.85
CA TYR A 194 -5.34 -13.01 10.82
C TYR A 194 -4.07 -13.38 11.63
N ALA A 195 -3.64 -14.65 11.53
CA ALA A 195 -2.57 -15.18 12.38
C ALA A 195 -1.19 -14.51 12.14
N ASP A 196 -0.98 -13.98 10.92
CA ASP A 196 0.27 -13.33 10.54
C ASP A 196 0.30 -11.82 10.89
N ALA A 197 -0.77 -11.30 11.47
CA ALA A 197 -0.87 -9.91 11.90
C ALA A 197 -0.11 -9.67 13.23
N GLU A 198 0.40 -8.46 13.42
CA GLU A 198 1.04 -8.01 14.67
C GLU A 198 0.07 -8.14 15.86
N ASP A 199 -1.23 -7.80 15.64
CA ASP A 199 -2.34 -8.09 16.55
C ASP A 199 -3.52 -8.69 15.76
N PRO A 200 -3.74 -10.02 15.85
CA PRO A 200 -4.83 -10.70 15.15
C PRO A 200 -6.24 -10.21 15.52
N ASN A 201 -6.45 -9.76 16.77
CA ASN A 201 -7.76 -9.27 17.20
C ASN A 201 -8.05 -7.88 16.64
N ALA A 202 -7.07 -6.98 16.66
CA ALA A 202 -7.18 -5.67 16.03
C ALA A 202 -7.37 -5.81 14.52
N ALA A 203 -6.60 -6.69 13.84
CA ALA A 203 -6.74 -6.97 12.41
C ALA A 203 -8.16 -7.44 12.04
N ARG A 204 -8.73 -8.38 12.83
CA ARG A 204 -10.11 -8.83 12.67
C ARG A 204 -11.11 -7.68 12.78
N GLN A 205 -10.95 -6.82 13.78
CA GLN A 205 -11.86 -5.68 13.99
C GLN A 205 -11.76 -4.69 12.82
N SER A 206 -10.55 -4.37 12.37
CA SER A 206 -10.30 -3.49 11.22
C SER A 206 -10.89 -4.06 9.94
N ALA A 207 -10.67 -5.34 9.66
CA ALA A 207 -11.21 -6.00 8.47
C ALA A 207 -12.74 -6.02 8.45
N HIS A 208 -13.37 -6.34 9.59
CA HIS A 208 -14.83 -6.32 9.72
C HIS A 208 -15.39 -4.90 9.56
N MET A 209 -14.76 -3.90 10.13
CA MET A 209 -15.13 -2.49 9.96
C MET A 209 -15.09 -2.07 8.50
N LEU A 210 -13.99 -2.36 7.79
CA LEU A 210 -13.86 -2.04 6.36
C LEU A 210 -14.90 -2.78 5.50
N ARG A 211 -15.14 -4.08 5.79
CA ARG A 211 -16.18 -4.86 5.10
C ARG A 211 -17.59 -4.27 5.32
N GLN A 212 -17.92 -3.93 6.56
CA GLN A 212 -19.22 -3.30 6.86
C GLN A 212 -19.36 -1.97 6.12
N ARG A 213 -18.33 -1.14 6.13
CA ARG A 213 -18.28 0.12 5.42
C ARG A 213 -18.48 -0.09 3.92
N ALA A 214 -17.80 -1.10 3.34
CA ALA A 214 -17.94 -1.42 1.91
C ALA A 214 -19.38 -1.80 1.54
N ILE A 215 -20.08 -2.54 2.40
CA ILE A 215 -21.49 -2.91 2.19
C ILE A 215 -22.40 -1.67 2.30
N GLN A 216 -22.20 -0.84 3.34
CA GLN A 216 -23.03 0.34 3.61
C GLN A 216 -22.92 1.38 2.49
N ASP A 217 -21.71 1.61 2.00
CA ASP A 217 -21.43 2.63 0.99
C ASP A 217 -21.52 2.08 -0.45
N ALA A 218 -21.91 0.79 -0.63
CA ALA A 218 -21.82 0.05 -1.90
C ALA A 218 -20.44 0.24 -2.57
N ALA A 219 -19.36 0.22 -1.76
CA ALA A 219 -18.03 0.55 -2.20
C ALA A 219 -17.32 -0.62 -2.89
N TRP A 220 -16.47 -0.30 -3.84
CA TRP A 220 -15.49 -1.25 -4.34
C TRP A 220 -14.37 -1.44 -3.30
N LEU A 221 -14.33 -2.63 -2.69
CA LEU A 221 -13.28 -3.00 -1.74
C LEU A 221 -12.08 -3.58 -2.51
N VAL A 222 -10.96 -2.85 -2.48
CA VAL A 222 -9.69 -3.24 -3.08
C VAL A 222 -8.83 -3.88 -2.01
N TYR A 223 -8.51 -5.16 -2.21
CA TYR A 223 -7.68 -5.95 -1.31
C TYR A 223 -6.20 -5.70 -1.57
N GLY A 224 -5.35 -5.87 -0.54
CA GLY A 224 -3.91 -5.66 -0.66
C GLY A 224 -3.26 -6.61 -1.65
N HIS A 225 -3.50 -7.93 -1.52
CA HIS A 225 -2.76 -8.95 -2.24
C HIS A 225 -3.65 -10.09 -2.80
N CYS A 226 -4.83 -9.75 -3.31
CA CYS A 226 -5.75 -10.73 -3.88
C CYS A 226 -5.36 -11.10 -5.31
N PRO A 227 -4.93 -12.36 -5.60
CA PRO A 227 -4.54 -12.76 -6.96
C PRO A 227 -5.65 -12.59 -8.00
N GLN A 228 -6.89 -12.94 -7.64
CA GLN A 228 -8.03 -12.88 -8.54
C GLN A 228 -8.38 -11.42 -8.89
N GLN A 229 -8.38 -10.55 -7.89
CA GLN A 229 -8.65 -9.14 -8.11
C GLN A 229 -7.51 -8.47 -8.91
N TRP A 230 -6.25 -8.82 -8.63
CA TRP A 230 -5.09 -8.34 -9.37
C TRP A 230 -5.17 -8.61 -10.87
N GLN A 231 -5.63 -9.81 -11.26
CA GLN A 231 -5.81 -10.18 -12.66
C GLN A 231 -6.89 -9.38 -13.38
N CYS A 232 -7.92 -8.93 -12.66
CA CYS A 232 -9.06 -8.21 -13.21
C CYS A 232 -8.93 -6.68 -13.13
N MET A 233 -8.07 -6.16 -12.26
CA MET A 233 -7.87 -4.72 -12.11
C MET A 233 -7.16 -4.12 -13.32
N ARG A 234 -7.65 -2.98 -13.78
CA ARG A 234 -6.97 -2.17 -14.77
C ARG A 234 -5.90 -1.34 -14.07
N ARG A 235 -4.66 -1.55 -14.44
CA ARG A 235 -3.52 -0.81 -13.89
C ARG A 235 -3.13 0.34 -14.82
N ALA A 236 -2.22 1.22 -14.39
CA ALA A 236 -1.67 2.29 -15.20
C ALA A 236 -1.33 1.80 -16.64
N PRO A 237 -1.70 2.56 -17.69
CA PRO A 237 -2.16 3.97 -17.67
C PRO A 237 -3.68 4.18 -17.50
N TYR A 238 -4.45 3.23 -17.02
CA TYR A 238 -5.88 3.36 -16.82
C TYR A 238 -6.24 4.14 -15.56
N TRP A 239 -7.40 4.85 -15.66
CA TRP A 239 -7.96 5.63 -14.59
C TRP A 239 -9.35 5.12 -14.20
N TYR A 240 -9.64 5.27 -12.92
CA TYR A 240 -10.97 5.17 -12.33
C TYR A 240 -11.38 6.58 -11.87
N ASP A 241 -12.54 7.12 -12.28
CA ASP A 241 -13.00 8.48 -12.07
C ASP A 241 -14.49 8.56 -11.65
#